data_8190ef476e02d9b416b4e136fbf41a74
#
_entry.id   8190ef476e02d9b416b4e136fbf41a74
#
_cell.length_a   1.000
_cell.length_b   1.000
_cell.length_c   1.000
_cell.angle_alpha   90.00
_cell.angle_beta   90.00
_cell.angle_gamma   90.00
#
_symmetry.space_group_name_H-M   'P 1'
#
loop_
_entity.id
_entity.type
_entity.pdbx_description
1 polymer ?
#
loop_
_entity_poly.entity_id
_entity_poly.type
_entity_poly.pdbx_seq_one_letter_code
_entity_poly.pdbx_strand_id
1 'polypeptide(L)'
;MGEKKKSVSILGPVILIALGTILLLNTLGVLDWDVWWDILRLWPLLLIAIGLDLLIGRRSIWGGLVVALLVLGVLAGVVWQSQSEAAPSGMASQPIEQPLGGATQAEVSLAPAIGELRLEALREAANLVEGTVYLDKGEKIEENLAVQGNRAAYTLKSGQVPWVPFTGHTGQRLWDLGLSPGVPLTLKVNSGVGANNLDLSGLTLDELSVSTGVGRTVVTLPAEGGFSANISQGIGELVVVVPEGLGVRIKANTALAARDMPDDFVSAGENVYTSPGYATAEQRVDLEAGIAIGKLTVRYPE
;
A
#
# COMPACT_ATOMS: atom_id res chain seq x y z
N MET A 1 13.35 -23.64 -59.82
CA MET A 1 13.85 -23.10 -58.52
C MET A 1 13.08 -21.85 -58.23
N GLY A 2 12.06 -21.94 -57.39
CA GLY A 2 11.22 -20.77 -57.03
C GLY A 2 11.85 -20.05 -55.85
N GLU A 3 12.28 -18.80 -56.04
CA GLU A 3 12.73 -17.93 -54.94
C GLU A 3 11.57 -17.68 -53.98
N LYS A 4 11.68 -18.18 -52.74
CA LYS A 4 10.81 -17.79 -51.64
C LYS A 4 11.04 -16.32 -51.33
N LYS A 5 10.18 -15.42 -51.79
CA LYS A 5 10.08 -14.03 -51.30
C LYS A 5 9.94 -14.08 -49.79
N LYS A 6 10.98 -13.70 -49.04
CA LYS A 6 10.91 -13.44 -47.59
C LYS A 6 9.96 -12.26 -47.38
N SER A 7 8.80 -12.52 -46.80
CA SER A 7 7.92 -11.44 -46.34
C SER A 7 8.64 -10.70 -45.20
N VAL A 8 9.06 -9.48 -45.44
CA VAL A 8 9.66 -8.61 -44.42
C VAL A 8 8.51 -8.13 -43.53
N SER A 9 8.53 -8.52 -42.27
CA SER A 9 7.60 -7.98 -41.28
C SER A 9 7.90 -6.48 -41.08
N ILE A 10 6.94 -5.62 -41.33
CA ILE A 10 7.07 -4.15 -41.18
C ILE A 10 6.95 -3.77 -39.69
N LEU A 11 6.38 -4.65 -38.85
CA LEU A 11 6.14 -4.40 -37.43
C LEU A 11 7.41 -4.08 -36.64
N GLY A 12 8.50 -4.81 -36.90
CA GLY A 12 9.78 -4.61 -36.20
C GLY A 12 10.38 -3.21 -36.41
N PRO A 13 10.56 -2.76 -37.66
CA PRO A 13 11.00 -1.39 -37.93
C PRO A 13 10.11 -0.30 -37.34
N VAL A 14 8.79 -0.47 -37.38
CA VAL A 14 7.83 0.50 -36.82
C VAL A 14 7.96 0.61 -35.30
N ILE A 15 8.05 -0.52 -34.59
CA ILE A 15 8.27 -0.54 -33.13
C ILE A 15 9.59 0.13 -32.78
N LEU A 16 10.67 -0.14 -33.52
CA LEU A 16 11.99 0.47 -33.29
C LEU A 16 11.98 1.99 -33.47
N ILE A 17 11.29 2.49 -34.51
CA ILE A 17 11.14 3.94 -34.75
C ILE A 17 10.31 4.57 -33.62
N ALA A 18 9.19 3.96 -33.23
CA ALA A 18 8.35 4.46 -32.14
C ALA A 18 9.12 4.54 -30.81
N LEU A 19 9.88 3.48 -30.47
CA LEU A 19 10.72 3.43 -29.29
C LEU A 19 11.82 4.51 -29.31
N GLY A 20 12.50 4.68 -30.46
CA GLY A 20 13.50 5.72 -30.65
C GLY A 20 12.93 7.14 -30.52
N THR A 21 11.72 7.37 -31.03
CA THR A 21 11.04 8.65 -30.90
C THR A 21 10.70 8.96 -29.46
N ILE A 22 10.18 7.99 -28.70
CA ILE A 22 9.84 8.15 -27.26
C ILE A 22 11.12 8.47 -26.47
N LEU A 23 12.22 7.73 -26.70
CA LEU A 23 13.51 7.99 -26.07
C LEU A 23 14.04 9.38 -26.38
N LEU A 24 13.89 9.83 -27.62
CA LEU A 24 14.29 11.18 -28.03
C LEU A 24 13.49 12.24 -27.28
N LEU A 25 12.17 12.09 -27.20
CA LEU A 25 11.29 13.01 -26.50
C LEU A 25 11.55 13.04 -24.99
N ASN A 26 11.90 11.90 -24.37
CA ASN A 26 12.37 11.84 -22.98
C ASN A 26 13.69 12.61 -22.80
N THR A 27 14.65 12.43 -23.71
CA THR A 27 15.95 13.10 -23.61
C THR A 27 15.83 14.62 -23.81
N LEU A 28 14.83 15.05 -24.58
CA LEU A 28 14.50 16.47 -24.78
C LEU A 28 13.66 17.07 -23.66
N GLY A 29 13.27 16.28 -22.64
CA GLY A 29 12.46 16.74 -21.50
C GLY A 29 11.00 17.04 -21.85
N VAL A 30 10.52 16.58 -23.02
CA VAL A 30 9.12 16.76 -23.46
C VAL A 30 8.20 15.69 -22.85
N LEU A 31 8.76 14.54 -22.53
CA LEU A 31 8.07 13.42 -21.89
C LEU A 31 8.78 13.02 -20.59
N ASP A 32 8.02 12.79 -19.52
CA ASP A 32 8.55 12.26 -18.26
C ASP A 32 8.93 10.78 -18.38
N TRP A 33 9.85 10.34 -17.53
CA TRP A 33 10.30 8.95 -17.50
C TRP A 33 9.18 7.98 -17.09
N ASP A 34 8.13 8.45 -16.48
CA ASP A 34 6.96 7.64 -16.06
C ASP A 34 6.20 7.03 -17.23
N VAL A 35 6.34 7.60 -18.44
CA VAL A 35 5.76 7.04 -19.67
C VAL A 35 6.21 5.61 -19.94
N TRP A 36 7.39 5.21 -19.43
CA TRP A 36 7.88 3.85 -19.59
C TRP A 36 7.09 2.83 -18.79
N TRP A 37 6.58 3.21 -17.63
CA TRP A 37 5.69 2.37 -16.83
C TRP A 37 4.35 2.16 -17.52
N ASP A 38 3.83 3.18 -18.18
CA ASP A 38 2.58 3.10 -18.95
C ASP A 38 2.75 2.22 -20.18
N ILE A 39 3.88 2.32 -20.88
CA ILE A 39 4.23 1.44 -22.01
C ILE A 39 4.38 -0.01 -21.56
N LEU A 40 5.05 -0.26 -20.43
CA LEU A 40 5.19 -1.60 -19.87
C LEU A 40 3.84 -2.22 -19.49
N ARG A 41 2.88 -1.42 -19.03
CA ARG A 41 1.52 -1.89 -18.75
C ARG A 41 0.75 -2.30 -20.02
N LEU A 42 1.14 -1.79 -21.18
CA LEU A 42 0.54 -2.12 -22.48
C LEU A 42 1.06 -3.45 -23.08
N TRP A 43 1.90 -4.21 -22.33
CA TRP A 43 2.42 -5.50 -22.81
C TRP A 43 1.34 -6.47 -23.33
N PRO A 44 0.07 -6.52 -22.78
CA PRO A 44 -0.96 -7.38 -23.34
C PRO A 44 -1.39 -6.95 -24.76
N LEU A 45 -1.39 -5.64 -25.05
CA LEU A 45 -1.67 -5.15 -26.41
C LEU A 45 -0.57 -5.54 -27.39
N LEU A 46 0.67 -5.64 -26.94
CA LEU A 46 1.79 -6.11 -27.73
C LEU A 46 1.60 -7.58 -28.11
N LEU A 47 1.08 -8.43 -27.21
CA LEU A 47 0.71 -9.81 -27.53
C LEU A 47 -0.44 -9.88 -28.54
N ILE A 48 -1.44 -9.03 -28.40
CA ILE A 48 -2.55 -8.93 -29.36
C ILE A 48 -2.03 -8.50 -30.72
N ALA A 49 -1.16 -7.48 -30.79
CA ALA A 49 -0.54 -7.03 -32.03
C ALA A 49 0.29 -8.13 -32.69
N ILE A 50 1.10 -8.87 -31.94
CA ILE A 50 1.87 -10.02 -32.44
C ILE A 50 0.90 -11.12 -32.93
N GLY A 51 -0.18 -11.41 -32.19
CA GLY A 51 -1.19 -12.37 -32.59
C GLY A 51 -1.88 -12.00 -33.88
N LEU A 52 -2.26 -10.74 -34.04
CA LEU A 52 -2.85 -10.19 -35.27
C LEU A 52 -1.86 -10.19 -36.45
N ASP A 53 -0.59 -9.87 -36.21
CA ASP A 53 0.45 -9.94 -37.25
C ASP A 53 0.65 -11.40 -37.72
N LEU A 54 0.60 -12.38 -36.83
CA LEU A 54 0.67 -13.80 -37.16
C LEU A 54 -0.54 -14.28 -37.99
N LEU A 55 -1.72 -13.76 -37.71
CA LEU A 55 -2.97 -14.15 -38.39
C LEU A 55 -3.15 -13.45 -39.74
N ILE A 56 -2.84 -12.16 -39.80
CA ILE A 56 -3.19 -11.27 -40.92
C ILE A 56 -1.95 -10.81 -41.68
N GLY A 57 -0.86 -10.47 -40.97
CA GLY A 57 0.30 -9.74 -41.49
C GLY A 57 1.15 -10.54 -42.48
N ARG A 58 1.20 -11.87 -42.37
CA ARG A 58 2.01 -12.74 -43.28
C ARG A 58 1.45 -12.88 -44.70
N ARG A 59 0.21 -12.49 -44.92
CA ARG A 59 -0.46 -12.65 -46.23
C ARG A 59 -0.69 -11.35 -47.00
N SER A 60 -0.60 -10.17 -46.37
CA SER A 60 -0.87 -8.91 -47.04
C SER A 60 -0.11 -7.75 -46.38
N ILE A 61 0.55 -6.93 -47.20
CA ILE A 61 1.18 -5.68 -46.78
C ILE A 61 0.12 -4.74 -46.14
N TRP A 62 -1.10 -4.77 -46.63
CA TRP A 62 -2.21 -3.96 -46.12
C TRP A 62 -2.62 -4.40 -44.68
N GLY A 63 -2.56 -5.70 -44.35
CA GLY A 63 -2.84 -6.21 -43.02
C GLY A 63 -1.81 -5.71 -42.00
N GLY A 64 -0.52 -5.75 -42.34
CA GLY A 64 0.55 -5.20 -41.48
C GLY A 64 0.42 -3.68 -41.28
N LEU A 65 -0.01 -2.93 -42.29
CA LEU A 65 -0.22 -1.49 -42.22
C LEU A 65 -1.40 -1.12 -41.32
N VAL A 66 -2.49 -1.89 -41.37
CA VAL A 66 -3.66 -1.71 -40.48
C VAL A 66 -3.26 -1.98 -39.01
N VAL A 67 -2.53 -3.05 -38.73
CA VAL A 67 -2.05 -3.36 -37.37
C VAL A 67 -1.09 -2.27 -36.85
N ALA A 68 -0.18 -1.80 -37.71
CA ALA A 68 0.74 -0.70 -37.36
C ALA A 68 -0.01 0.61 -37.05
N LEU A 69 -1.02 0.95 -37.84
CA LEU A 69 -1.86 2.14 -37.60
C LEU A 69 -2.68 2.00 -36.31
N LEU A 70 -3.17 0.81 -36.00
CA LEU A 70 -3.92 0.56 -34.77
C LEU A 70 -3.00 0.70 -33.54
N VAL A 71 -1.78 0.17 -33.58
CA VAL A 71 -0.79 0.32 -32.51
C VAL A 71 -0.38 1.77 -32.34
N LEU A 72 -0.10 2.49 -33.45
CA LEU A 72 0.24 3.91 -33.42
C LEU A 72 -0.94 4.77 -32.92
N GLY A 73 -2.17 4.43 -33.27
CA GLY A 73 -3.37 5.12 -32.80
C GLY A 73 -3.57 4.96 -31.28
N VAL A 74 -3.34 3.76 -30.76
CA VAL A 74 -3.38 3.51 -29.32
C VAL A 74 -2.27 4.26 -28.59
N LEU A 75 -1.03 4.21 -29.10
CA LEU A 75 0.09 4.95 -28.51
C LEU A 75 -0.14 6.47 -28.57
N ALA A 76 -0.62 7.00 -29.67
CA ALA A 76 -0.98 8.42 -29.80
C ALA A 76 -2.12 8.81 -28.86
N GLY A 77 -3.11 7.93 -28.66
CA GLY A 77 -4.19 8.11 -27.71
C GLY A 77 -3.70 8.19 -26.27
N VAL A 78 -2.78 7.30 -25.87
CA VAL A 78 -2.16 7.32 -24.54
C VAL A 78 -1.35 8.60 -24.34
N VAL A 79 -0.53 9.00 -25.32
CA VAL A 79 0.25 10.26 -25.24
C VAL A 79 -0.66 11.49 -25.23
N TRP A 80 -1.75 11.48 -25.98
CA TRP A 80 -2.73 12.58 -25.97
C TRP A 80 -3.43 12.67 -24.61
N GLN A 81 -3.81 11.54 -24.04
CA GLN A 81 -4.46 11.50 -22.74
C GLN A 81 -3.53 11.96 -21.62
N SER A 82 -2.25 11.58 -21.66
CA SER A 82 -1.24 12.06 -20.71
C SER A 82 -0.97 13.56 -20.80
N GLN A 83 -1.11 14.16 -21.99
CA GLN A 83 -0.97 15.62 -22.18
C GLN A 83 -2.26 16.39 -21.83
N SER A 84 -3.42 15.77 -21.91
CA SER A 84 -4.70 16.39 -21.57
C SER A 84 -4.94 16.47 -20.07
N GLU A 85 -4.20 15.72 -19.26
CA GLU A 85 -4.24 15.71 -17.79
C GLU A 85 -3.25 16.68 -17.14
N ALA A 86 -2.73 17.67 -17.87
CA ALA A 86 -1.98 18.80 -17.33
C ALA A 86 -2.85 19.86 -16.59
N ALA A 87 -4.07 19.49 -16.16
CA ALA A 87 -4.71 20.15 -15.06
C ALA A 87 -4.17 19.50 -13.76
N PRO A 88 -3.82 20.25 -12.71
CA PRO A 88 -3.48 19.64 -11.43
C PRO A 88 -4.64 18.75 -11.05
N SER A 89 -4.44 17.45 -11.13
CA SER A 89 -5.40 16.47 -10.68
C SER A 89 -5.52 16.69 -9.19
N GLY A 90 -6.52 17.47 -8.79
CA GLY A 90 -6.83 17.66 -7.40
C GLY A 90 -7.07 16.27 -6.83
N MET A 91 -6.16 15.77 -5.98
CA MET A 91 -6.46 14.65 -5.11
C MET A 91 -7.76 14.99 -4.42
N ALA A 92 -8.75 14.12 -4.52
CA ALA A 92 -9.95 14.28 -3.72
C ALA A 92 -9.54 14.04 -2.27
N SER A 93 -9.56 15.06 -1.44
CA SER A 93 -9.40 14.92 0.00
C SER A 93 -10.78 14.77 0.62
N GLN A 94 -10.94 13.74 1.42
CA GLN A 94 -12.16 13.52 2.20
C GLN A 94 -11.80 13.66 3.68
N PRO A 95 -12.32 14.70 4.37
CA PRO A 95 -12.18 14.81 5.80
C PRO A 95 -12.97 13.71 6.49
N ILE A 96 -12.40 13.14 7.52
CA ILE A 96 -13.00 12.15 8.41
C ILE A 96 -13.12 12.81 9.76
N GLU A 97 -14.31 12.83 10.30
CA GLU A 97 -14.57 13.36 11.64
C GLU A 97 -15.70 12.52 12.28
N GLN A 98 -15.31 11.62 13.14
CA GLN A 98 -16.23 10.75 13.84
C GLN A 98 -16.20 11.04 15.33
N PRO A 99 -17.26 11.65 15.88
CA PRO A 99 -17.35 11.92 17.31
C PRO A 99 -17.33 10.64 18.15
N LEU A 100 -16.73 10.72 19.33
CA LEU A 100 -16.71 9.62 20.31
C LEU A 100 -18.10 9.26 20.84
N GLY A 101 -19.03 10.23 20.87
CA GLY A 101 -20.45 10.01 21.16
C GLY A 101 -20.74 9.45 22.57
N GLY A 102 -19.82 9.65 23.53
CA GLY A 102 -19.97 9.16 24.91
C GLY A 102 -19.67 7.66 25.07
N ALA A 103 -19.06 7.02 24.04
CA ALA A 103 -18.56 5.66 24.18
C ALA A 103 -17.41 5.61 25.20
N THR A 104 -17.35 4.54 25.99
CA THR A 104 -16.29 4.29 26.98
C THR A 104 -15.31 3.20 26.51
N GLN A 105 -15.61 2.57 25.37
CA GLN A 105 -14.74 1.61 24.67
C GLN A 105 -14.99 1.74 23.18
N ALA A 106 -13.97 1.49 22.37
CA ALA A 106 -14.16 1.52 20.93
C ALA A 106 -13.38 0.43 20.21
N GLU A 107 -13.95 -0.01 19.10
CA GLU A 107 -13.29 -0.84 18.10
C GLU A 107 -13.13 -0.03 16.82
N VAL A 108 -11.90 0.11 16.34
CA VAL A 108 -11.58 0.82 15.09
C VAL A 108 -10.96 -0.14 14.11
N SER A 109 -11.57 -0.26 12.94
CA SER A 109 -11.11 -1.09 11.84
C SER A 109 -10.78 -0.23 10.62
N LEU A 110 -9.50 -0.21 10.22
CA LEU A 110 -9.00 0.53 9.07
C LEU A 110 -8.52 -0.44 7.99
N ALA A 111 -9.02 -0.29 6.76
CA ALA A 111 -8.68 -1.18 5.67
C ALA A 111 -8.32 -0.44 4.38
N PRO A 112 -7.15 0.25 4.32
CA PRO A 112 -6.64 0.84 3.09
C PRO A 112 -6.17 -0.26 2.13
N ALA A 113 -6.65 -0.23 0.88
CA ALA A 113 -6.25 -1.21 -0.12
C ALA A 113 -4.83 -0.97 -0.63
N ILE A 114 -4.52 0.29 -0.99
CA ILE A 114 -3.23 0.70 -1.54
C ILE A 114 -2.93 2.11 -1.03
N GLY A 115 -1.68 2.38 -0.66
CA GLY A 115 -1.22 3.73 -0.29
C GLY A 115 -0.45 3.77 1.03
N GLU A 116 -0.39 4.95 1.61
CA GLU A 116 0.24 5.20 2.90
C GLU A 116 -0.84 5.38 3.97
N LEU A 117 -0.66 4.74 5.13
CA LEU A 117 -1.45 4.98 6.33
C LEU A 117 -0.54 5.59 7.40
N ARG A 118 -0.90 6.79 7.84
CA ARG A 118 -0.36 7.42 9.04
C ARG A 118 -1.42 7.42 10.11
N LEU A 119 -1.06 6.95 11.28
CA LEU A 119 -1.94 6.88 12.43
C LEU A 119 -1.24 7.39 13.67
N GLU A 120 -1.88 8.30 14.38
CA GLU A 120 -1.37 8.86 15.62
C GLU A 120 -2.48 9.05 16.67
N ALA A 121 -2.12 9.39 17.88
CA ALA A 121 -3.09 9.79 18.90
C ALA A 121 -3.54 11.24 18.67
N LEU A 122 -4.84 11.48 18.76
CA LEU A 122 -5.39 12.84 18.80
C LEU A 122 -4.95 13.57 20.06
N ARG A 123 -4.85 14.88 19.97
CA ARG A 123 -4.56 15.74 21.14
C ARG A 123 -5.76 15.87 22.08
N GLU A 124 -6.96 15.79 21.51
CA GLU A 124 -8.23 15.91 22.23
C GLU A 124 -9.07 14.65 22.04
N ALA A 125 -9.80 14.25 23.09
CA ALA A 125 -10.60 13.03 23.09
C ALA A 125 -12.06 13.26 22.61
N ALA A 126 -12.36 14.38 21.95
CA ALA A 126 -13.71 14.69 21.48
C ALA A 126 -14.18 13.74 20.36
N ASN A 127 -13.27 13.45 19.44
CA ASN A 127 -13.52 12.56 18.32
C ASN A 127 -12.90 11.17 18.55
N LEU A 128 -13.57 10.14 18.07
CA LEU A 128 -13.05 8.78 18.04
C LEU A 128 -11.98 8.64 16.95
N VAL A 129 -12.29 9.17 15.76
CA VAL A 129 -11.39 9.23 14.61
C VAL A 129 -11.50 10.60 13.98
N GLU A 130 -10.37 11.21 13.65
CA GLU A 130 -10.30 12.48 12.94
C GLU A 130 -9.11 12.47 11.98
N GLY A 131 -9.27 13.11 10.81
CA GLY A 131 -8.17 13.24 9.87
C GLY A 131 -8.60 13.47 8.45
N THR A 132 -7.75 13.09 7.51
CA THR A 132 -8.01 13.29 6.07
C THR A 132 -7.55 12.07 5.28
N VAL A 133 -8.41 11.61 4.39
CA VAL A 133 -8.08 10.58 3.41
C VAL A 133 -7.91 11.23 2.05
N TYR A 134 -6.74 11.06 1.45
CA TYR A 134 -6.43 11.52 0.10
C TYR A 134 -6.62 10.37 -0.87
N LEU A 135 -7.53 10.55 -1.81
CA LEU A 135 -8.03 9.53 -2.73
C LEU A 135 -7.64 9.84 -4.17
N ASP A 136 -7.43 8.82 -4.97
CA ASP A 136 -7.36 8.97 -6.41
C ASP A 136 -8.74 9.27 -7.03
N LYS A 137 -8.73 9.81 -8.25
CA LYS A 137 -9.96 10.15 -8.98
C LYS A 137 -10.85 8.91 -9.16
N GLY A 138 -12.07 9.01 -8.62
CA GLY A 138 -13.07 7.93 -8.72
C GLY A 138 -12.94 6.86 -7.64
N GLU A 139 -11.94 6.92 -6.77
CA GLU A 139 -11.85 6.09 -5.58
C GLU A 139 -12.88 6.57 -4.55
N LYS A 140 -13.43 5.65 -3.81
CA LYS A 140 -14.39 5.93 -2.72
C LYS A 140 -13.93 5.21 -1.47
N ILE A 141 -14.27 5.77 -0.33
CA ILE A 141 -14.18 5.07 0.95
C ILE A 141 -15.58 4.65 1.41
N GLU A 142 -15.62 3.57 2.14
CA GLU A 142 -16.81 3.11 2.84
C GLU A 142 -16.60 3.28 4.33
N GLU A 143 -17.50 4.02 4.94
CA GLU A 143 -17.50 4.35 6.35
C GLU A 143 -18.73 3.75 7.02
N ASN A 144 -18.53 3.12 8.17
CA ASN A 144 -19.61 2.55 8.96
C ASN A 144 -19.36 2.76 10.45
N LEU A 145 -20.37 3.25 11.17
CA LEU A 145 -20.36 3.34 12.61
C LEU A 145 -21.53 2.54 13.18
N ALA A 146 -21.24 1.67 14.12
CA ALA A 146 -22.26 0.98 14.92
C ALA A 146 -22.01 1.28 16.41
N VAL A 147 -23.02 1.74 17.10
CA VAL A 147 -22.95 2.00 18.55
C VAL A 147 -23.86 1.03 19.27
N GLN A 148 -23.30 0.28 20.23
CA GLN A 148 -24.03 -0.68 21.04
C GLN A 148 -23.74 -0.41 22.53
N GLY A 149 -24.69 0.21 23.20
CA GLY A 149 -24.50 0.64 24.59
C GLY A 149 -23.39 1.68 24.71
N ASN A 150 -22.33 1.33 25.42
CA ASN A 150 -21.16 2.18 25.64
C ASN A 150 -19.95 1.85 24.71
N ARG A 151 -20.14 0.94 23.73
CA ARG A 151 -19.11 0.55 22.78
C ARG A 151 -19.42 1.11 21.39
N ALA A 152 -18.47 1.82 20.81
CA ALA A 152 -18.49 2.25 19.42
C ALA A 152 -17.67 1.29 18.55
N ALA A 153 -18.21 0.87 17.41
CA ALA A 153 -17.49 0.10 16.40
C ALA A 153 -17.45 0.90 15.10
N TYR A 154 -16.28 1.39 14.74
CA TYR A 154 -16.04 2.20 13.55
C TYR A 154 -15.23 1.45 12.53
N THR A 155 -15.68 1.46 11.29
CA THR A 155 -14.97 0.82 10.16
C THR A 155 -14.78 1.81 9.03
N LEU A 156 -13.55 1.96 8.56
CA LEU A 156 -13.18 2.75 7.40
C LEU A 156 -12.39 1.88 6.44
N LYS A 157 -12.86 1.71 5.21
CA LYS A 157 -12.21 0.86 4.22
C LYS A 157 -12.21 1.50 2.84
N SER A 158 -11.22 1.18 2.03
CA SER A 158 -11.25 1.48 0.61
C SER A 158 -12.43 0.77 -0.03
N GLY A 159 -13.28 1.53 -0.72
CA GLY A 159 -14.37 1.00 -1.53
C GLY A 159 -13.84 0.42 -2.83
N GLN A 160 -14.72 0.27 -3.82
CA GLN A 160 -14.31 -0.18 -5.13
C GLN A 160 -13.37 0.83 -5.79
N VAL A 161 -12.16 0.43 -6.04
CA VAL A 161 -11.23 1.16 -6.89
C VAL A 161 -11.63 0.83 -8.34
N PRO A 162 -12.06 1.80 -9.14
CA PRO A 162 -12.33 1.54 -10.55
C PRO A 162 -11.05 0.99 -11.18
N TRP A 163 -11.11 -0.24 -11.72
CA TRP A 163 -10.01 -0.78 -12.48
C TRP A 163 -9.97 -0.07 -13.83
N VAL A 164 -9.25 1.03 -13.91
CA VAL A 164 -8.99 1.73 -15.15
C VAL A 164 -7.58 1.36 -15.59
N PRO A 165 -7.43 0.52 -16.63
CA PRO A 165 -6.14 -0.10 -16.96
C PRO A 165 -5.05 0.88 -17.40
N PHE A 166 -5.36 2.16 -17.62
CA PHE A 166 -4.45 3.11 -18.26
C PHE A 166 -4.35 4.48 -17.59
N THR A 167 -5.00 4.70 -16.46
CA THR A 167 -4.81 5.94 -15.71
C THR A 167 -3.54 5.83 -14.88
N GLY A 168 -2.52 6.60 -15.23
CA GLY A 168 -1.34 6.80 -14.39
C GLY A 168 -1.79 7.30 -13.02
N HIS A 169 -1.48 6.53 -11.99
CA HIS A 169 -1.79 6.90 -10.61
C HIS A 169 -0.69 7.86 -10.16
N THR A 170 -0.88 9.15 -10.39
CA THR A 170 0.08 10.20 -10.03
C THR A 170 -0.13 10.75 -8.61
N GLY A 171 -1.17 10.29 -7.89
CA GLY A 171 -1.47 10.72 -6.53
C GLY A 171 -0.86 9.77 -5.49
N GLN A 172 -0.26 10.33 -4.45
CA GLN A 172 0.06 9.57 -3.25
C GLN A 172 -1.23 9.39 -2.44
N ARG A 173 -1.81 8.18 -2.48
CA ARG A 173 -2.91 7.82 -1.59
C ARG A 173 -2.39 7.83 -0.17
N LEU A 174 -2.97 8.70 0.65
CA LEU A 174 -2.58 8.87 2.04
C LEU A 174 -3.83 8.88 2.91
N TRP A 175 -3.83 8.05 3.91
CA TRP A 175 -4.75 8.10 5.03
C TRP A 175 -4.00 8.69 6.23
N ASP A 176 -4.32 9.92 6.57
CA ASP A 176 -3.71 10.65 7.69
C ASP A 176 -4.76 10.80 8.78
N LEU A 177 -4.70 9.94 9.78
CA LEU A 177 -5.77 9.75 10.75
C LEU A 177 -5.23 9.81 12.17
N GLY A 178 -6.01 10.42 13.05
CA GLY A 178 -5.80 10.39 14.49
C GLY A 178 -6.91 9.59 15.20
N LEU A 179 -6.55 8.91 16.28
CA LEU A 179 -7.47 8.15 17.13
C LEU A 179 -7.56 8.76 18.53
N SER A 180 -8.72 8.61 19.15
CA SER A 180 -8.96 9.09 20.52
C SER A 180 -8.03 8.44 21.53
N PRO A 181 -7.33 9.22 22.36
CA PRO A 181 -6.59 8.68 23.51
C PRO A 181 -7.50 8.43 24.72
N GLY A 182 -8.76 8.89 24.68
CA GLY A 182 -9.65 8.95 25.83
C GLY A 182 -10.38 7.67 26.19
N VAL A 183 -10.25 6.61 25.37
CA VAL A 183 -10.96 5.34 25.59
C VAL A 183 -10.07 4.16 25.21
N PRO A 184 -10.21 3.00 25.88
CA PRO A 184 -9.58 1.76 25.46
C PRO A 184 -10.03 1.36 24.05
N LEU A 185 -9.05 1.00 23.19
CA LEU A 185 -9.25 0.70 21.79
C LEU A 185 -8.91 -0.75 21.45
N THR A 186 -9.79 -1.42 20.73
CA THR A 186 -9.47 -2.57 19.90
C THR A 186 -9.15 -2.05 18.49
N LEU A 187 -7.88 -2.07 18.09
CA LEU A 187 -7.44 -1.53 16.80
C LEU A 187 -7.14 -2.65 15.79
N LYS A 188 -7.81 -2.61 14.65
CA LYS A 188 -7.60 -3.53 13.53
C LYS A 188 -7.18 -2.76 12.27
N VAL A 189 -6.02 -3.07 11.74
CA VAL A 189 -5.50 -2.49 10.49
C VAL A 189 -5.25 -3.59 9.48
N ASN A 190 -5.92 -3.51 8.33
CA ASN A 190 -5.76 -4.45 7.22
C ASN A 190 -5.34 -3.72 5.95
N SER A 191 -4.04 -3.62 5.70
CA SER A 191 -3.48 -2.91 4.56
C SER A 191 -3.09 -3.87 3.44
N GLY A 192 -3.46 -3.55 2.20
CA GLY A 192 -3.07 -4.36 1.04
C GLY A 192 -1.62 -4.13 0.63
N VAL A 193 -1.34 -2.99 0.01
CA VAL A 193 -0.01 -2.64 -0.50
C VAL A 193 0.34 -1.20 -0.13
N GLY A 194 1.48 -1.00 0.53
CA GLY A 194 1.95 0.35 0.85
C GLY A 194 2.81 0.49 2.08
N ALA A 195 2.84 1.69 2.63
CA ALA A 195 3.56 2.02 3.85
C ALA A 195 2.58 2.30 4.99
N ASN A 196 2.79 1.69 6.15
CA ASN A 196 2.01 1.97 7.34
C ASN A 196 2.93 2.52 8.42
N ASN A 197 2.62 3.69 8.93
CA ASN A 197 3.29 4.30 10.07
C ASN A 197 2.26 4.50 11.20
N LEU A 198 2.30 3.62 12.18
CA LEU A 198 1.33 3.55 13.26
C LEU A 198 2.01 3.98 14.56
N ASP A 199 1.88 5.26 14.91
CA ASP A 199 2.33 5.75 16.20
C ASP A 199 1.19 5.62 17.23
N LEU A 200 1.26 4.56 18.01
CA LEU A 200 0.25 4.23 19.01
C LEU A 200 0.68 4.65 20.43
N SER A 201 1.78 5.39 20.56
CA SER A 201 2.40 5.74 21.85
C SER A 201 1.47 6.50 22.79
N GLY A 202 0.52 7.28 22.25
CA GLY A 202 -0.45 8.05 23.02
C GLY A 202 -1.82 7.37 23.21
N LEU A 203 -1.97 6.10 22.80
CA LEU A 203 -3.25 5.40 22.85
C LEU A 203 -3.31 4.39 24.00
N THR A 204 -4.50 4.13 24.50
CA THR A 204 -4.78 3.00 25.38
C THR A 204 -5.36 1.86 24.57
N LEU A 205 -4.66 0.72 24.52
CA LEU A 205 -5.07 -0.44 23.72
C LEU A 205 -5.56 -1.59 24.60
N ASP A 206 -6.64 -2.24 24.19
CA ASP A 206 -7.09 -3.55 24.68
C ASP A 206 -6.53 -4.67 23.78
N GLU A 207 -6.57 -4.45 22.45
CA GLU A 207 -6.10 -5.41 21.45
C GLU A 207 -5.59 -4.66 20.22
N LEU A 208 -4.50 -5.14 19.64
CA LEU A 208 -3.93 -4.68 18.39
C LEU A 208 -3.84 -5.80 17.38
N SER A 209 -4.43 -5.61 16.21
CA SER A 209 -4.29 -6.53 15.07
C SER A 209 -3.89 -5.75 13.82
N VAL A 210 -2.69 -6.01 13.30
CA VAL A 210 -2.18 -5.37 12.07
C VAL A 210 -1.84 -6.45 11.05
N SER A 211 -2.42 -6.35 9.87
CA SER A 211 -2.12 -7.24 8.74
C SER A 211 -1.79 -6.42 7.50
N THR A 212 -0.60 -6.64 6.94
CA THR A 212 -0.13 -5.96 5.73
C THR A 212 0.26 -6.98 4.67
N GLY A 213 -0.22 -6.83 3.46
CA GLY A 213 0.15 -7.70 2.34
C GLY A 213 1.60 -7.46 1.90
N VAL A 214 1.87 -6.31 1.31
CA VAL A 214 3.19 -5.96 0.76
C VAL A 214 3.56 -4.52 1.11
N GLY A 215 4.77 -4.32 1.64
CA GLY A 215 5.28 -2.96 1.89
C GLY A 215 6.14 -2.83 3.14
N ARG A 216 6.06 -1.67 3.77
CA ARG A 216 6.76 -1.37 5.02
C ARG A 216 5.75 -1.00 6.10
N THR A 217 5.85 -1.65 7.24
CA THR A 217 5.01 -1.36 8.41
C THR A 217 5.90 -1.00 9.59
N VAL A 218 5.67 0.18 10.17
CA VAL A 218 6.30 0.63 11.41
C VAL A 218 5.20 0.79 12.45
N VAL A 219 5.35 0.11 13.59
CA VAL A 219 4.39 0.17 14.71
C VAL A 219 5.14 0.59 15.96
N THR A 220 4.83 1.77 16.48
CA THR A 220 5.30 2.22 17.79
C THR A 220 4.25 1.85 18.83
N LEU A 221 4.63 0.99 19.78
CA LEU A 221 3.73 0.52 20.82
C LEU A 221 3.51 1.61 21.89
N PRO A 222 2.35 1.63 22.58
CA PRO A 222 2.17 2.48 23.75
C PRO A 222 3.09 2.07 24.89
N ALA A 223 3.50 3.04 25.69
CA ALA A 223 4.38 2.82 26.83
C ALA A 223 3.66 2.16 28.02
N GLU A 224 2.35 2.26 28.05
CA GLU A 224 1.50 1.80 29.15
C GLU A 224 0.39 0.88 28.62
N GLY A 225 -0.05 -0.04 29.48
CA GLY A 225 -1.16 -0.96 29.20
C GLY A 225 -0.72 -2.41 29.05
N GLY A 226 -1.58 -3.31 29.49
CA GLY A 226 -1.45 -4.76 29.27
C GLY A 226 -2.40 -5.16 28.16
N PHE A 227 -1.90 -5.38 26.97
CA PHE A 227 -2.69 -5.77 25.81
C PHE A 227 -2.05 -6.90 25.03
N SER A 228 -2.84 -7.51 24.15
CA SER A 228 -2.34 -8.48 23.18
C SER A 228 -2.18 -7.82 21.81
N ALA A 229 -1.10 -8.17 21.12
CA ALA A 229 -0.84 -7.66 19.79
C ALA A 229 -0.51 -8.78 18.81
N ASN A 230 -1.13 -8.72 17.62
CA ASN A 230 -0.80 -9.58 16.50
C ASN A 230 -0.47 -8.70 15.30
N ILE A 231 0.76 -8.77 14.82
CA ILE A 231 1.25 -7.99 13.68
C ILE A 231 1.79 -8.95 12.63
N SER A 232 1.16 -8.98 11.48
CA SER A 232 1.54 -9.87 10.38
C SER A 232 1.82 -9.10 9.09
N GLN A 233 2.86 -9.53 8.37
CA GLN A 233 3.22 -8.97 7.08
C GLN A 233 3.56 -10.07 6.08
N GLY A 234 3.07 -9.95 4.86
CA GLY A 234 3.41 -10.88 3.79
C GLY A 234 4.83 -10.66 3.30
N ILE A 235 5.09 -9.55 2.62
CA ILE A 235 6.38 -9.24 1.99
C ILE A 235 6.81 -7.81 2.35
N GLY A 236 8.08 -7.64 2.73
CA GLY A 236 8.70 -6.33 2.93
C GLY A 236 9.43 -6.14 4.25
N GLU A 237 9.15 -5.06 4.97
CA GLU A 237 9.81 -4.72 6.22
C GLU A 237 8.79 -4.45 7.33
N LEU A 238 8.91 -5.18 8.44
CA LEU A 238 8.14 -4.96 9.65
C LEU A 238 9.06 -4.43 10.74
N VAL A 239 8.77 -3.23 11.23
CA VAL A 239 9.50 -2.60 12.33
C VAL A 239 8.57 -2.42 13.51
N VAL A 240 8.93 -2.98 14.66
CA VAL A 240 8.23 -2.79 15.93
C VAL A 240 9.11 -1.94 16.85
N VAL A 241 8.60 -0.78 17.24
CA VAL A 241 9.27 0.13 18.18
C VAL A 241 8.68 -0.13 19.56
N VAL A 242 9.52 -0.60 20.47
CA VAL A 242 9.14 -0.95 21.83
C VAL A 242 9.61 0.15 22.78
N PRO A 243 8.73 0.85 23.49
CA PRO A 243 9.13 1.85 24.48
C PRO A 243 9.99 1.26 25.59
N GLU A 244 10.93 2.06 26.07
CA GLU A 244 11.77 1.67 27.23
C GLU A 244 10.90 1.39 28.46
N GLY A 245 11.22 0.33 29.18
CA GLY A 245 10.50 -0.05 30.40
C GLY A 245 9.24 -0.89 30.18
N LEU A 246 8.74 -1.00 28.96
CA LEU A 246 7.61 -1.88 28.65
C LEU A 246 8.07 -3.36 28.69
N GLY A 247 7.35 -4.16 29.47
CA GLY A 247 7.57 -5.62 29.49
C GLY A 247 6.94 -6.27 28.26
N VAL A 248 7.75 -6.66 27.26
CA VAL A 248 7.24 -7.28 26.03
C VAL A 248 7.76 -8.70 25.88
N ARG A 249 6.85 -9.63 25.58
CA ARG A 249 7.17 -10.97 25.09
C ARG A 249 6.79 -11.05 23.61
N ILE A 250 7.77 -11.28 22.76
CA ILE A 250 7.61 -11.32 21.31
C ILE A 250 7.78 -12.75 20.82
N LYS A 251 6.75 -13.29 20.16
CA LYS A 251 6.86 -14.49 19.36
C LYS A 251 7.08 -14.10 17.90
N ALA A 252 8.32 -14.27 17.42
CA ALA A 252 8.74 -13.83 16.09
C ALA A 252 8.63 -14.96 15.06
N ASN A 253 7.56 -14.95 14.26
CA ASN A 253 7.30 -15.95 13.23
C ASN A 253 7.84 -15.47 11.87
N THR A 254 9.00 -15.99 11.45
CA THR A 254 9.62 -15.61 10.17
C THR A 254 9.81 -16.85 9.29
N ALA A 255 9.48 -16.77 8.00
CA ALA A 255 9.74 -17.84 7.04
C ALA A 255 11.03 -17.59 6.24
N LEU A 256 11.00 -16.73 5.24
CA LEU A 256 12.18 -16.31 4.45
C LEU A 256 12.53 -14.85 4.79
N ALA A 257 12.77 -14.58 6.07
CA ALA A 257 12.99 -13.22 6.55
C ALA A 257 14.14 -13.18 7.58
N ALA A 258 14.90 -12.07 7.52
CA ALA A 258 15.88 -11.75 8.54
C ALA A 258 15.17 -11.25 9.81
N ARG A 259 15.77 -11.51 10.96
CA ARG A 259 15.36 -10.96 12.26
C ARG A 259 16.45 -10.10 12.84
N ASP A 260 16.04 -8.98 13.38
CA ASP A 260 16.90 -8.01 14.06
C ASP A 260 16.23 -7.63 15.38
N MET A 261 16.84 -8.00 16.49
CA MET A 261 16.34 -7.80 17.85
C MET A 261 17.36 -6.99 18.63
N PRO A 262 16.95 -6.18 19.62
CA PRO A 262 17.89 -5.54 20.53
C PRO A 262 18.77 -6.57 21.27
N ASP A 263 20.03 -6.21 21.50
CA ASP A 263 21.02 -7.12 22.11
C ASP A 263 20.66 -7.56 23.53
N ASP A 264 19.85 -6.79 24.23
CA ASP A 264 19.39 -7.03 25.58
C ASP A 264 18.11 -7.88 25.69
N PHE A 265 17.49 -8.23 24.55
CA PHE A 265 16.38 -9.18 24.55
C PHE A 265 16.87 -10.60 24.77
N VAL A 266 16.23 -11.28 25.71
CA VAL A 266 16.58 -12.65 26.09
C VAL A 266 15.71 -13.66 25.36
N SER A 267 16.33 -14.69 24.77
CA SER A 267 15.59 -15.81 24.18
C SER A 267 14.91 -16.63 25.27
N ALA A 268 13.59 -16.76 25.18
CA ALA A 268 12.73 -17.47 26.14
C ALA A 268 12.09 -18.74 25.55
N GLY A 269 12.62 -19.24 24.43
CA GLY A 269 12.13 -20.42 23.73
C GLY A 269 12.32 -20.32 22.21
N GLU A 270 11.77 -21.27 21.48
CA GLU A 270 11.84 -21.26 20.03
C GLU A 270 11.07 -20.05 19.49
N ASN A 271 11.80 -19.12 18.83
CA ASN A 271 11.26 -17.87 18.28
C ASN A 271 10.59 -16.93 19.31
N VAL A 272 10.83 -17.11 20.59
CA VAL A 272 10.28 -16.26 21.66
C VAL A 272 11.39 -15.45 22.29
N TYR A 273 11.15 -14.14 22.41
CA TYR A 273 12.07 -13.15 22.97
C TYR A 273 11.36 -12.32 24.04
N THR A 274 12.03 -11.98 25.11
CA THR A 274 11.50 -11.11 26.15
C THR A 274 12.39 -9.90 26.35
N SER A 275 11.78 -8.73 26.51
CA SER A 275 12.51 -7.52 26.89
C SER A 275 13.09 -7.62 28.29
N PRO A 276 14.12 -6.82 28.64
CA PRO A 276 14.62 -6.72 30.00
C PRO A 276 13.48 -6.39 30.98
N GLY A 277 13.46 -7.09 32.13
CA GLY A 277 12.45 -6.84 33.14
C GLY A 277 11.04 -7.37 32.86
N TYR A 278 10.79 -8.07 31.75
CA TYR A 278 9.46 -8.64 31.43
C TYR A 278 8.84 -9.41 32.62
N ALA A 279 9.63 -10.16 33.35
CA ALA A 279 9.14 -10.97 34.49
C ALA A 279 8.60 -10.10 35.63
N THR A 280 9.13 -8.90 35.82
CA THR A 280 8.84 -7.97 36.92
C THR A 280 7.98 -6.78 36.50
N ALA A 281 7.73 -6.61 35.21
CA ALA A 281 6.91 -5.53 34.71
C ALA A 281 5.46 -5.65 35.22
N GLU A 282 4.90 -4.55 35.69
CA GLU A 282 3.49 -4.51 36.10
C GLU A 282 2.56 -4.62 34.88
N GLN A 283 2.99 -4.03 33.77
CA GLN A 283 2.26 -4.03 32.51
C GLN A 283 3.04 -4.85 31.47
N ARG A 284 2.38 -5.79 30.86
CA ARG A 284 2.99 -6.74 29.92
C ARG A 284 2.23 -6.80 28.64
N VAL A 285 2.98 -6.88 27.56
CA VAL A 285 2.46 -7.04 26.20
C VAL A 285 2.90 -8.39 25.66
N ASP A 286 1.93 -9.19 25.23
CA ASP A 286 2.17 -10.39 24.44
C ASP A 286 2.00 -10.04 22.97
N LEU A 287 3.13 -10.02 22.24
CA LEU A 287 3.18 -9.69 20.84
C LEU A 287 3.50 -10.92 19.99
N GLU A 288 2.64 -11.24 19.04
CA GLU A 288 2.96 -12.14 17.95
C GLU A 288 3.30 -11.30 16.70
N ALA A 289 4.57 -11.35 16.26
CA ALA A 289 5.06 -10.63 15.11
C ALA A 289 5.47 -11.62 14.01
N GLY A 290 4.80 -11.55 12.85
CA GLY A 290 5.03 -12.47 11.73
C GLY A 290 5.40 -11.76 10.44
N ILE A 291 6.38 -12.29 9.70
CA ILE A 291 6.68 -11.87 8.34
C ILE A 291 7.08 -13.08 7.48
N ALA A 292 6.48 -13.18 6.28
CA ALA A 292 6.80 -14.29 5.40
C ALA A 292 8.12 -14.08 4.65
N ILE A 293 8.31 -12.94 3.98
CA ILE A 293 9.52 -12.62 3.19
C ILE A 293 9.98 -11.20 3.49
N GLY A 294 11.25 -11.03 3.92
CA GLY A 294 11.82 -9.70 4.14
C GLY A 294 12.60 -9.54 5.44
N LYS A 295 12.26 -8.53 6.25
CA LYS A 295 12.96 -8.26 7.50
C LYS A 295 11.98 -7.87 8.62
N LEU A 296 12.13 -8.52 9.78
CA LEU A 296 11.52 -8.10 11.05
C LEU A 296 12.59 -7.42 11.89
N THR A 297 12.35 -6.17 12.25
CA THR A 297 13.21 -5.40 13.15
C THR A 297 12.41 -5.00 14.39
N VAL A 298 12.97 -5.29 15.56
CA VAL A 298 12.50 -4.77 16.85
C VAL A 298 13.54 -3.79 17.36
N ARG A 299 13.14 -2.62 17.80
CA ARG A 299 14.07 -1.61 18.30
C ARG A 299 13.42 -0.74 19.37
N TYR A 300 14.22 -0.01 20.11
CA TYR A 300 13.78 1.06 20.98
C TYR A 300 13.52 2.37 20.17
N PRO A 301 12.77 3.34 20.70
CA PRO A 301 12.69 4.68 20.13
C PRO A 301 14.08 5.33 20.01
N GLU A 302 14.25 6.16 18.98
CA GLU A 302 15.48 6.95 18.77
C GLU A 302 15.49 8.19 19.67
#